data_aea380f2b3e9af00eac57b9785329157
#
_entry.id   aea380f2b3e9af00eac57b9785329157
#
_cell.length_a   1.000
_cell.length_b   1.000
_cell.length_c   1.000
_cell.angle_alpha   90.00
_cell.angle_beta   90.00
_cell.angle_gamma   90.00
#
_symmetry.space_group_name_H-M   'P 1'
#
loop_
_entity.id
_entity.type
_entity.pdbx_description
1 polymer ?
#
loop_
_entity_poly.entity_id
_entity_poly.type
_entity_poly.pdbx_seq_one_letter_code
_entity_poly.pdbx_strand_id
1 'polypeptide(L)'
;MACKAVYRLNIGLIIGSLGSQLTRNGHAFAGFWSEWYTHGLCGNSSIESRLLMLSQQGQVKEVNMYAVIKTGGKQYRVAAGEKIKVEQIAADVGQEIVIDQVLAVGNGAELKVGTPLVSGATVTVTVISHGKHDKVRIFKMRRRKHYQKRQGHRQQFTELQIGAIAA
;
A
#
# COMPACT_ATOMS: atom_id res chain seq x y z
N MET A 1 27.15 -21.88 33.86
CA MET A 1 26.21 -23.00 33.65
C MET A 1 25.34 -22.64 32.45
N ALA A 2 25.51 -23.38 31.37
CA ALA A 2 24.90 -23.08 30.07
C ALA A 2 23.60 -23.87 29.93
N CYS A 3 22.58 -23.25 29.44
CA CYS A 3 21.38 -23.94 28.92
C CYS A 3 21.16 -23.54 27.47
N LYS A 4 21.59 -24.41 26.57
CA LYS A 4 21.29 -24.38 25.13
C LYS A 4 19.89 -24.97 24.91
N ALA A 5 18.96 -24.19 24.38
CA ALA A 5 17.72 -24.69 23.82
C ALA A 5 17.88 -24.84 22.30
N VAL A 6 17.84 -26.10 21.86
CA VAL A 6 17.88 -26.51 20.44
C VAL A 6 16.45 -26.50 19.93
N TYR A 7 16.13 -25.66 18.95
CA TYR A 7 14.88 -25.76 18.18
C TYR A 7 15.09 -26.61 16.94
N ARG A 8 14.40 -27.71 16.92
CA ARG A 8 14.37 -28.72 15.86
C ARG A 8 13.40 -28.28 14.76
N LEU A 9 13.91 -28.05 13.57
CA LEU A 9 13.16 -27.89 12.33
C LEU A 9 12.44 -29.19 11.98
N ASN A 10 11.14 -29.12 11.76
CA ASN A 10 10.37 -30.23 11.22
C ASN A 10 9.89 -29.84 9.82
N ILE A 11 10.59 -30.36 8.80
CA ILE A 11 10.25 -30.24 7.39
C ILE A 11 9.31 -31.39 7.07
N GLY A 12 8.04 -31.10 6.90
CA GLY A 12 7.03 -32.03 6.38
C GLY A 12 6.81 -31.84 4.90
N LEU A 13 7.42 -32.69 4.12
CA LEU A 13 7.22 -32.88 2.68
C LEU A 13 5.91 -33.61 2.45
N ILE A 14 4.94 -33.04 1.72
CA ILE A 14 3.80 -33.79 1.16
C ILE A 14 3.77 -33.55 -0.35
N ILE A 15 4.19 -34.62 -1.03
CA ILE A 15 4.01 -34.86 -2.47
C ILE A 15 2.70 -35.67 -2.62
N GLY A 16 1.90 -35.34 -3.60
CA GLY A 16 0.76 -36.13 -4.04
C GLY A 16 -0.13 -35.30 -4.95
N SER A 17 0.09 -35.34 -6.20
CA SER A 17 -0.39 -36.27 -7.26
C SER A 17 -1.77 -35.91 -7.80
N LEU A 18 -1.72 -35.46 -9.05
CA LEU A 18 -2.67 -35.55 -10.18
C LEU A 18 -4.06 -36.16 -9.95
N GLY A 19 -5.07 -35.51 -10.52
CA GLY A 19 -6.38 -36.14 -10.79
C GLY A 19 -7.31 -35.19 -11.55
N SER A 20 -7.15 -35.12 -12.85
CA SER A 20 -8.15 -34.61 -13.80
C SER A 20 -9.40 -35.51 -13.78
N GLN A 21 -10.60 -34.96 -13.67
CA GLN A 21 -11.80 -35.53 -14.31
C GLN A 21 -12.89 -34.45 -14.45
N LEU A 22 -13.23 -34.25 -15.70
CA LEU A 22 -14.40 -33.57 -16.21
C LEU A 22 -15.62 -34.50 -16.08
N THR A 23 -16.76 -34.08 -15.52
CA THR A 23 -18.06 -34.59 -15.97
C THR A 23 -19.17 -33.55 -15.76
N ARG A 24 -19.90 -33.38 -16.83
CA ARG A 24 -21.17 -32.68 -17.02
C ARG A 24 -22.35 -33.44 -16.37
N ASN A 25 -23.46 -32.68 -16.24
CA ASN A 25 -24.87 -33.09 -16.01
C ASN A 25 -25.25 -33.34 -14.56
N GLY A 26 -26.09 -32.48 -13.94
CA GLY A 26 -27.52 -32.34 -14.10
C GLY A 26 -28.30 -33.42 -13.34
N HIS A 27 -28.97 -33.06 -12.31
CA HIS A 27 -30.33 -33.37 -11.87
C HIS A 27 -30.50 -33.24 -10.35
N ALA A 28 -31.57 -32.55 -10.01
CA ALA A 28 -32.14 -32.38 -8.68
C ALA A 28 -32.58 -33.74 -8.08
N PHE A 29 -32.41 -33.89 -6.77
CA PHE A 29 -33.32 -34.75 -6.00
C PHE A 29 -33.51 -34.17 -4.59
N ALA A 30 -34.77 -33.98 -4.30
CA ALA A 30 -35.32 -33.59 -3.00
C ALA A 30 -35.37 -34.78 -2.05
N GLY A 31 -35.29 -34.48 -0.78
CA GLY A 31 -35.90 -35.30 0.25
C GLY A 31 -34.96 -36.11 1.13
N PHE A 32 -34.84 -35.82 2.36
CA PHE A 32 -35.43 -36.64 3.42
C PHE A 32 -35.09 -36.08 4.79
N TRP A 33 -36.10 -35.91 5.55
CA TRP A 33 -36.16 -35.57 6.96
C TRP A 33 -35.55 -36.68 7.82
N SER A 34 -34.79 -36.31 8.86
CA SER A 34 -34.84 -37.08 10.14
C SER A 34 -34.35 -36.16 11.28
N GLU A 35 -35.31 -35.87 12.15
CA GLU A 35 -35.11 -35.39 13.49
C GLU A 35 -34.17 -36.27 14.30
N TRP A 36 -33.22 -35.63 15.00
CA TRP A 36 -32.72 -36.17 16.24
C TRP A 36 -32.78 -35.09 17.31
N TYR A 37 -33.81 -35.21 18.10
CA TYR A 37 -34.03 -34.54 19.38
C TYR A 37 -33.10 -35.25 20.40
N THR A 38 -32.12 -34.58 20.95
CA THR A 38 -31.50 -34.98 22.19
C THR A 38 -31.39 -33.81 23.13
N HIS A 39 -32.06 -34.03 24.24
CA HIS A 39 -32.12 -33.22 25.45
C HIS A 39 -30.75 -32.88 26.03
N GLY A 40 -30.62 -31.64 26.46
CA GLY A 40 -30.11 -31.32 27.79
C GLY A 40 -28.60 -31.20 27.91
N LEU A 41 -28.15 -30.00 28.09
CA LEU A 41 -27.45 -29.61 29.30
C LEU A 41 -27.22 -28.09 29.25
N CYS A 42 -27.84 -27.43 30.17
CA CYS A 42 -27.66 -26.03 30.50
C CYS A 42 -26.21 -25.86 30.97
N GLY A 43 -25.38 -25.29 30.08
CA GLY A 43 -24.02 -24.90 30.34
C GLY A 43 -23.86 -23.42 30.11
N ASN A 44 -23.74 -22.71 31.20
CA ASN A 44 -23.57 -21.28 31.31
C ASN A 44 -22.29 -20.78 30.63
N SER A 45 -22.35 -20.56 29.32
CA SER A 45 -21.18 -20.12 28.51
C SER A 45 -21.32 -18.68 28.00
N SER A 46 -22.19 -17.86 28.58
CA SER A 46 -22.45 -16.52 28.09
C SER A 46 -21.61 -15.39 28.71
N ILE A 47 -20.67 -15.71 29.61
CA ILE A 47 -19.84 -14.68 30.28
C ILE A 47 -18.45 -14.57 29.66
N GLU A 48 -17.86 -15.66 29.16
CA GLU A 48 -16.52 -15.67 28.57
C GLU A 48 -16.47 -14.99 27.19
N SER A 49 -17.54 -15.08 26.39
CA SER A 49 -17.59 -14.45 25.06
C SER A 49 -17.76 -12.93 25.11
N ARG A 50 -18.20 -12.37 26.23
CA ARG A 50 -18.34 -10.92 26.41
C ARG A 50 -17.03 -10.24 26.83
N LEU A 51 -16.12 -10.97 27.47
CA LEU A 51 -14.81 -10.42 27.85
C LEU A 51 -13.83 -10.35 26.66
N LEU A 52 -13.97 -11.22 25.65
CA LEU A 52 -13.13 -11.22 24.46
C LEU A 52 -13.51 -10.12 23.44
N MET A 53 -14.72 -9.57 23.51
CA MET A 53 -15.13 -8.48 22.62
C MET A 53 -14.72 -7.08 23.09
N LEU A 54 -14.26 -6.94 24.33
CA LEU A 54 -13.85 -5.63 24.89
C LEU A 54 -12.37 -5.31 24.67
N SER A 55 -11.57 -6.26 24.12
CA SER A 55 -10.13 -6.05 23.88
C SER A 55 -9.79 -5.54 22.48
N GLN A 56 -10.75 -5.33 21.59
CA GLN A 56 -10.49 -4.87 20.21
C GLN A 56 -10.78 -3.38 19.95
N GLN A 57 -11.08 -2.60 20.96
CA GLN A 57 -11.37 -1.16 20.78
C GLN A 57 -10.21 -0.23 21.13
N GLY A 58 -8.99 -0.70 20.94
CA GLY A 58 -7.78 0.11 21.10
C GLY A 58 -6.94 0.17 19.85
N GLN A 59 -7.52 0.29 18.64
CA GLN A 59 -6.75 0.82 17.52
C GLN A 59 -6.48 2.30 17.79
N VAL A 60 -5.38 2.56 18.48
CA VAL A 60 -4.73 3.87 18.46
C VAL A 60 -4.54 4.17 16.98
N LYS A 61 -5.32 5.12 16.45
CA LYS A 61 -5.03 5.69 15.14
C LYS A 61 -3.62 6.22 15.27
N GLU A 62 -2.66 5.51 14.67
CA GLU A 62 -1.32 6.04 14.51
C GLU A 62 -1.49 7.40 13.87
N VAL A 63 -1.07 8.41 14.58
CA VAL A 63 -1.12 9.80 14.11
C VAL A 63 -0.06 9.87 13.02
N ASN A 64 -0.46 9.52 11.81
CA ASN A 64 0.44 9.49 10.68
C ASN A 64 0.90 10.92 10.38
N MET A 65 2.15 11.21 10.74
CA MET A 65 2.81 12.44 10.34
C MET A 65 2.85 12.49 8.81
N TYR A 66 2.41 13.59 8.24
CA TYR A 66 2.50 13.83 6.81
C TYR A 66 3.15 15.18 6.52
N ALA A 67 3.79 15.27 5.38
CA ALA A 67 4.35 16.52 4.89
C ALA A 67 3.79 16.84 3.50
N VAL A 68 3.74 18.13 3.17
CA VAL A 68 3.48 18.60 1.81
C VAL A 68 4.79 19.11 1.26
N ILE A 69 5.36 18.39 0.30
CA ILE A 69 6.62 18.73 -0.34
C ILE A 69 6.39 19.31 -1.73
N LYS A 70 7.30 20.15 -2.19
CA LYS A 70 7.32 20.69 -3.55
C LYS A 70 8.54 20.13 -4.27
N THR A 71 8.30 19.40 -5.39
CA THR A 71 9.37 18.87 -6.23
C THR A 71 8.93 18.84 -7.69
N GLY A 72 9.84 19.12 -8.63
CA GLY A 72 9.52 19.16 -10.05
C GLY A 72 8.41 20.14 -10.44
N GLY A 73 8.20 21.21 -9.67
CA GLY A 73 7.13 22.17 -9.89
C GLY A 73 5.73 21.71 -9.46
N LYS A 74 5.62 20.52 -8.85
CA LYS A 74 4.37 19.93 -8.33
C LYS A 74 4.43 19.79 -6.81
N GLN A 75 3.26 19.73 -6.19
CA GLN A 75 3.12 19.51 -4.76
C GLN A 75 2.61 18.08 -4.50
N TYR A 76 3.19 17.43 -3.51
CA TYR A 76 2.84 16.08 -3.10
C TYR A 76 2.60 16.03 -1.60
N ARG A 77 1.49 15.44 -1.19
CA ARG A 77 1.28 15.05 0.20
C ARG A 77 1.88 13.69 0.40
N VAL A 78 2.77 13.54 1.36
CA VAL A 78 3.54 12.32 1.61
C VAL A 78 3.51 11.94 3.07
N ALA A 79 3.47 10.65 3.34
CA ALA A 79 3.63 10.07 4.67
C ALA A 79 4.92 9.23 4.73
N ALA A 80 5.44 9.00 5.91
CA ALA A 80 6.62 8.16 6.08
C ALA A 80 6.36 6.73 5.57
N GLY A 81 7.31 6.16 4.81
CA GLY A 81 7.20 4.83 4.19
C GLY A 81 6.45 4.78 2.86
N GLU A 82 5.81 5.87 2.43
CA GLU A 82 5.06 5.93 1.17
C GLU A 82 5.99 5.97 -0.05
N LYS A 83 5.52 5.39 -1.17
CA LYS A 83 6.20 5.46 -2.47
C LYS A 83 5.46 6.41 -3.39
N ILE A 84 6.17 7.37 -3.95
CA ILE A 84 5.61 8.37 -4.86
C ILE A 84 6.38 8.44 -6.17
N LYS A 85 5.69 8.80 -7.26
CA LYS A 85 6.28 9.09 -8.56
C LYS A 85 6.35 10.59 -8.76
N VAL A 86 7.58 11.08 -8.93
CA VAL A 86 7.85 12.51 -9.16
C VAL A 86 8.49 12.72 -10.54
N GLU A 87 8.63 13.97 -10.94
CA GLU A 87 9.40 14.30 -12.15
C GLU A 87 10.84 13.82 -12.00
N GLN A 88 11.51 13.59 -13.13
CA GLN A 88 12.87 13.07 -13.14
C GLN A 88 13.82 13.92 -12.30
N ILE A 89 14.51 13.25 -11.37
CA ILE A 89 15.58 13.81 -10.56
C ILE A 89 16.91 13.18 -11.03
N ALA A 90 17.94 14.00 -11.14
CA ALA A 90 19.28 13.53 -11.47
C ALA A 90 19.96 12.95 -10.23
N ALA A 91 19.69 11.69 -9.94
CA ALA A 91 20.28 10.94 -8.83
C ALA A 91 20.31 9.46 -9.19
N ASP A 92 21.21 8.72 -8.61
CA ASP A 92 21.36 7.28 -8.86
C ASP A 92 20.33 6.46 -8.06
N VAL A 93 20.00 5.28 -8.55
CA VAL A 93 19.12 4.34 -7.85
C VAL A 93 19.78 3.88 -6.54
N GLY A 94 19.04 3.95 -5.43
CA GLY A 94 19.53 3.66 -4.10
C GLY A 94 20.14 4.87 -3.36
N GLN A 95 20.26 6.01 -4.01
CA GLN A 95 20.76 7.23 -3.37
C GLN A 95 19.71 7.85 -2.45
N GLU A 96 20.16 8.36 -1.32
CA GLU A 96 19.34 9.17 -0.41
C GLU A 96 19.45 10.65 -0.80
N ILE A 97 18.31 11.33 -0.86
CA ILE A 97 18.18 12.74 -1.19
C ILE A 97 17.42 13.43 -0.08
N VAL A 98 17.82 14.64 0.28
CA VAL A 98 17.12 15.49 1.23
C VAL A 98 16.33 16.54 0.46
N ILE A 99 15.03 16.63 0.74
CA ILE A 99 14.13 17.63 0.15
C ILE A 99 13.85 18.71 1.20
N ASP A 100 14.31 19.93 0.93
CA ASP A 100 14.16 21.09 1.83
C ASP A 100 12.88 21.89 1.55
N GLN A 101 12.26 21.68 0.38
CA GLN A 101 11.06 22.43 -0.01
C GLN A 101 9.80 21.81 0.60
N VAL A 102 9.62 22.02 1.89
CA VAL A 102 8.45 21.59 2.65
C VAL A 102 7.51 22.76 2.89
N LEU A 103 6.28 22.65 2.40
CA LEU A 103 5.26 23.71 2.48
C LEU A 103 4.45 23.62 3.78
N ALA A 104 4.15 22.42 4.21
CA ALA A 104 3.40 22.18 5.43
C ALA A 104 3.77 20.82 6.03
N VAL A 105 3.66 20.71 7.34
CA VAL A 105 3.80 19.46 8.09
C VAL A 105 2.62 19.31 9.02
N GLY A 106 1.93 18.18 8.93
CA GLY A 106 0.80 17.83 9.78
C GLY A 106 1.12 16.64 10.66
N ASN A 107 0.84 16.76 11.94
CA ASN A 107 0.95 15.70 12.92
C ASN A 107 -0.42 15.50 13.60
N GLY A 108 -1.31 14.80 12.88
CA GLY A 108 -2.65 14.55 13.36
C GLY A 108 -3.49 15.83 13.56
N ALA A 109 -3.50 16.34 14.78
CA ALA A 109 -4.29 17.52 15.14
C ALA A 109 -3.58 18.86 14.86
N GLU A 110 -2.25 18.85 14.80
CA GLU A 110 -1.46 20.06 14.58
C GLU A 110 -1.02 20.18 13.12
N LEU A 111 -1.20 21.36 12.53
CA LEU A 111 -0.76 21.68 11.18
C LEU A 111 0.15 22.92 11.23
N LYS A 112 1.42 22.72 10.86
CA LYS A 112 2.37 23.82 10.66
C LYS A 112 2.44 24.15 9.18
N VAL A 113 2.06 25.37 8.82
CA VAL A 113 2.09 25.87 7.43
C VAL A 113 3.22 26.87 7.30
N GLY A 114 4.04 26.72 6.26
CA GLY A 114 5.12 27.64 5.95
C GLY A 114 4.66 28.89 5.22
N THR A 115 5.44 29.97 5.32
CA THR A 115 5.24 31.23 4.61
C THR A 115 6.50 31.63 3.82
N PRO A 116 6.78 31.07 2.64
CA PRO A 116 6.13 29.94 1.92
C PRO A 116 6.60 28.55 2.37
N LEU A 117 7.76 28.42 3.01
CA LEU A 117 8.35 27.15 3.44
C LEU A 117 8.41 27.07 4.96
N VAL A 118 8.32 25.86 5.50
CA VAL A 118 8.52 25.60 6.92
C VAL A 118 10.02 25.62 7.18
N SER A 119 10.49 26.52 8.02
CA SER A 119 11.90 26.60 8.39
C SER A 119 12.34 25.39 9.21
N GLY A 120 13.42 24.76 8.79
CA GLY A 120 13.99 23.59 9.48
C GLY A 120 13.35 22.25 9.16
N ALA A 121 12.25 22.23 8.40
CA ALA A 121 11.64 20.98 7.97
C ALA A 121 12.37 20.38 6.77
N THR A 122 12.71 19.10 6.85
CA THR A 122 13.36 18.33 5.79
C THR A 122 12.72 16.96 5.66
N VAL A 123 12.70 16.43 4.43
CA VAL A 123 12.22 15.08 4.15
C VAL A 123 13.32 14.29 3.47
N THR A 124 13.73 13.18 4.09
CA THR A 124 14.68 12.25 3.48
C THR A 124 13.94 11.29 2.58
N VAL A 125 14.43 11.09 1.36
CA VAL A 125 13.84 10.18 0.38
C VAL A 125 14.91 9.32 -0.25
N THR A 126 14.57 8.07 -0.55
CA THR A 126 15.47 7.12 -1.24
C THR A 126 14.95 6.88 -2.66
N VAL A 127 15.81 6.94 -3.65
CA VAL A 127 15.47 6.66 -5.06
C VAL A 127 15.33 5.15 -5.25
N ILE A 128 14.14 4.69 -5.66
CA ILE A 128 13.89 3.27 -5.94
C ILE A 128 14.21 2.96 -7.40
N SER A 129 13.65 3.74 -8.32
CA SER A 129 13.78 3.47 -9.76
C SER A 129 13.53 4.70 -10.62
N HIS A 130 14.02 4.64 -11.86
CA HIS A 130 13.70 5.60 -12.90
C HIS A 130 12.85 4.92 -13.97
N GLY A 131 11.76 5.54 -14.36
CA GLY A 131 10.83 4.98 -15.33
C GLY A 131 10.30 6.02 -16.32
N LYS A 132 9.48 5.55 -17.23
CA LYS A 132 8.77 6.39 -18.20
C LYS A 132 7.30 6.03 -18.18
N HIS A 133 6.44 7.05 -18.12
CA HIS A 133 5.00 6.87 -18.27
C HIS A 133 4.63 6.33 -19.65
N ASP A 134 3.37 5.95 -19.81
CA ASP A 134 2.85 5.51 -21.10
C ASP A 134 3.00 6.58 -22.18
N LYS A 135 3.16 6.14 -23.42
CA LYS A 135 3.34 7.06 -24.54
C LYS A 135 2.04 7.77 -24.88
N VAL A 136 2.02 9.08 -24.68
CA VAL A 136 0.92 9.93 -25.14
C VAL A 136 1.08 10.15 -26.64
N ARG A 137 0.08 9.77 -27.43
CA ARG A 137 0.03 9.97 -28.88
C ARG A 137 -0.82 11.19 -29.18
N ILE A 138 -0.25 12.16 -29.86
CA ILE A 138 -0.90 13.38 -30.27
C ILE A 138 -1.10 13.34 -31.77
N PHE A 139 -2.34 13.55 -32.19
CA PHE A 139 -2.68 13.63 -33.60
C PHE A 139 -3.42 14.95 -33.86
N LYS A 140 -2.87 15.78 -34.75
CA LYS A 140 -3.46 17.06 -35.17
C LYS A 140 -3.74 16.99 -36.66
N MET A 141 -4.96 17.31 -37.07
CA MET A 141 -5.40 17.31 -38.47
C MET A 141 -6.29 18.51 -38.73
N ARG A 142 -6.17 19.09 -39.93
CA ARG A 142 -7.11 20.06 -40.48
C ARG A 142 -7.77 19.49 -41.73
N ARG A 143 -9.08 19.41 -41.76
CA ARG A 143 -9.84 18.96 -42.93
C ARG A 143 -9.57 19.85 -44.13
N ARG A 144 -9.45 19.27 -45.31
CA ARG A 144 -9.28 19.96 -46.62
C ARG A 144 -8.06 20.89 -46.72
N LYS A 145 -7.08 20.76 -45.79
CA LYS A 145 -5.87 21.61 -45.79
C LYS A 145 -4.58 20.80 -45.91
N HIS A 146 -4.64 19.50 -46.18
CA HIS A 146 -3.49 18.59 -46.22
C HIS A 146 -2.56 18.68 -45.01
N TYR A 147 -3.09 19.19 -43.88
CA TYR A 147 -2.33 19.31 -42.63
C TYR A 147 -2.60 18.12 -41.73
N GLN A 148 -1.56 17.35 -41.47
CA GLN A 148 -1.60 16.24 -40.54
C GLN A 148 -0.28 16.18 -39.78
N LYS A 149 -0.34 16.22 -38.46
CA LYS A 149 0.85 16.12 -37.62
C LYS A 149 0.65 15.07 -36.53
N ARG A 150 1.57 14.11 -36.47
CA ARG A 150 1.58 13.07 -35.44
C ARG A 150 2.80 13.29 -34.56
N GLN A 151 2.59 13.26 -33.26
CA GLN A 151 3.66 13.38 -32.27
C GLN A 151 3.43 12.36 -31.15
N GLY A 152 4.47 12.06 -30.42
CA GLY A 152 4.38 11.22 -29.22
C GLY A 152 5.33 11.74 -28.16
N HIS A 153 4.90 11.64 -26.90
CA HIS A 153 5.69 12.00 -25.75
C HIS A 153 5.62 10.92 -24.68
N ARG A 154 6.72 10.65 -24.01
CA ARG A 154 6.79 9.82 -22.80
C ARG A 154 7.51 10.61 -21.74
N GLN A 155 6.78 10.99 -20.69
CA GLN A 155 7.37 11.67 -19.55
C GLN A 155 8.17 10.69 -18.72
N GLN A 156 9.38 11.09 -18.34
CA GLN A 156 10.23 10.35 -17.42
C GLN A 156 9.84 10.69 -16.00
N PHE A 157 9.90 9.71 -15.11
CA PHE A 157 9.64 9.88 -13.68
C PHE A 157 10.70 9.15 -12.86
N THR A 158 10.87 9.60 -11.63
CA THR A 158 11.65 8.92 -10.60
C THR A 158 10.69 8.43 -9.52
N GLU A 159 10.81 7.19 -9.11
CA GLU A 159 10.07 6.62 -8.00
C GLU A 159 10.89 6.76 -6.73
N LEU A 160 10.31 7.44 -5.75
CA LEU A 160 10.93 7.74 -4.46
C LEU A 160 10.19 7.01 -3.34
N GLN A 161 10.93 6.50 -2.38
CA GLN A 161 10.42 6.06 -1.10
C GLN A 161 10.67 7.15 -0.07
N ILE A 162 9.63 7.54 0.65
CA ILE A 162 9.73 8.52 1.71
C ILE A 162 10.31 7.84 2.95
N GLY A 163 11.40 8.37 3.45
CA GLY A 163 12.02 7.95 4.69
C GLY A 163 11.46 8.71 5.89
N ALA A 164 12.32 9.47 6.56
CA ALA A 164 11.95 10.27 7.72
C ALA A 164 11.49 11.68 7.33
N ILE A 165 10.52 12.20 8.07
CA ILE A 165 10.07 13.59 8.01
C ILE A 165 10.58 14.28 9.28
N ALA A 166 11.50 15.21 9.15
CA ALA A 166 11.99 16.06 10.23
C ALA A 166 11.33 17.44 10.14
N ALA A 167 10.78 17.95 11.25
CA ALA A 167 10.08 19.23 11.30
C ALA A 167 10.17 19.89 12.66
#